data_700608a2e0453a63bbc755cf632c94e4
#
_entry.id   700608a2e0453a63bbc755cf632c94e4
#
_cell.length_a   1.000
_cell.length_b   1.000
_cell.length_c   1.000
_cell.angle_alpha   90.00
_cell.angle_beta   90.00
_cell.angle_gamma   90.00
#
_symmetry.space_group_name_H-M   'P 1'
#
loop_
_entity.id
_entity.type
_entity.pdbx_description
1 polymer ?
#
loop_
_entity_poly.entity_id
_entity_poly.type
_entity_poly.pdbx_seq_one_letter_code
_entity_poly.pdbx_strand_id
1 'polypeptide(L)'
;MKPLLRNLFFCAVTLACVLLAAIASGYPVWFSKLWRSLLVIESPISQADAILVLGGESQARPVTAASLYREGVASKVFIIGTGDHETNRRALLSGGVPEDRITIERESKSTLENAEFAKPLLEAAGVRRVLLVTSSFHARRALATFQQRIPGIEFGVTTSRIGWWDTLPGRNQEDEWARCVATTKTDS
;
A
#
# COMPACT_ATOMS: atom_id res chain seq x y z
N MET A 1 30.34 34.43 38.97
CA MET A 1 29.14 33.57 39.12
C MET A 1 29.31 32.67 40.32
N LYS A 2 28.40 32.67 41.29
CA LYS A 2 28.50 31.81 42.48
C LYS A 2 28.54 30.32 42.04
N PRO A 3 29.37 29.48 42.65
CA PRO A 3 29.56 28.07 42.23
C PRO A 3 28.23 27.30 42.11
N LEU A 4 27.23 27.63 42.93
CA LEU A 4 25.90 27.06 42.89
C LEU A 4 25.17 27.33 41.55
N LEU A 5 25.19 28.56 41.05
CA LEU A 5 24.57 28.93 39.78
C LEU A 5 25.24 28.24 38.59
N ARG A 6 26.54 28.06 38.63
CA ARG A 6 27.28 27.34 37.59
C ARG A 6 26.89 25.87 37.56
N ASN A 7 26.78 25.22 38.70
CA ASN A 7 26.39 23.80 38.78
C ASN A 7 24.93 23.60 38.34
N LEU A 8 24.03 24.50 38.73
CA LEU A 8 22.64 24.47 38.24
C LEU A 8 22.53 24.61 36.71
N PHE A 9 23.35 25.52 36.14
CA PHE A 9 23.41 25.69 34.68
C PHE A 9 23.89 24.40 33.98
N PHE A 10 24.97 23.78 34.47
CA PHE A 10 25.46 22.53 33.89
C PHE A 10 24.45 21.38 34.04
N CYS A 11 23.79 21.25 35.17
CA CYS A 11 22.71 20.26 35.35
C CYS A 11 21.54 20.47 34.38
N ALA A 12 21.12 21.71 34.16
CA ALA A 12 20.05 22.04 33.23
C ALA A 12 20.44 21.73 31.78
N VAL A 13 21.68 22.05 31.38
CA VAL A 13 22.18 21.73 30.03
C VAL A 13 22.30 20.23 29.83
N THR A 14 22.80 19.48 30.81
CA THR A 14 22.91 18.03 30.73
C THR A 14 21.55 17.38 30.62
N LEU A 15 20.58 17.81 31.42
CA LEU A 15 19.20 17.32 31.34
C LEU A 15 18.58 17.63 29.97
N ALA A 16 18.78 18.82 29.44
CA ALA A 16 18.29 19.17 28.10
C ALA A 16 18.90 18.28 26.99
N CYS A 17 20.22 18.03 27.08
CA CYS A 17 20.91 17.13 26.14
C CYS A 17 20.38 15.68 26.23
N VAL A 18 20.12 15.17 27.42
CA VAL A 18 19.56 13.82 27.62
C VAL A 18 18.14 13.75 27.06
N LEU A 19 17.30 14.75 27.29
CA LEU A 19 15.97 14.83 26.74
C LEU A 19 15.98 14.91 25.21
N LEU A 20 16.85 15.71 24.64
CA LEU A 20 17.01 15.80 23.18
C LEU A 20 17.48 14.47 22.58
N ALA A 21 18.44 13.81 23.24
CA ALA A 21 18.89 12.48 22.80
C ALA A 21 17.79 11.43 22.89
N ALA A 22 16.98 11.43 23.94
CA ALA A 22 15.83 10.53 24.11
C ALA A 22 14.76 10.78 23.04
N ILE A 23 14.45 12.05 22.72
CA ILE A 23 13.54 12.42 21.64
C ILE A 23 14.11 11.98 20.30
N ALA A 24 15.38 12.24 20.03
CA ALA A 24 16.04 11.87 18.78
C ALA A 24 16.10 10.34 18.58
N SER A 25 16.34 9.57 19.63
CA SER A 25 16.35 8.09 19.56
C SER A 25 14.95 7.50 19.33
N GLY A 26 13.91 8.12 19.86
CA GLY A 26 12.52 7.73 19.63
C GLY A 26 11.90 8.26 18.33
N TYR A 27 12.53 9.30 17.75
CA TYR A 27 12.01 10.00 16.56
C TYR A 27 11.64 9.05 15.40
N PRO A 28 12.47 8.07 14.99
CA PRO A 28 12.12 7.20 13.86
C PRO A 28 10.85 6.38 14.12
N VAL A 29 10.61 5.95 15.35
CA VAL A 29 9.49 5.07 15.71
C VAL A 29 8.18 5.86 15.81
N TRP A 30 8.13 6.94 16.57
CA TRP A 30 6.88 7.70 16.72
C TRP A 30 6.53 8.51 15.47
N PHE A 31 7.55 9.01 14.73
CA PHE A 31 7.36 9.69 13.46
C PHE A 31 6.78 8.74 12.42
N SER A 32 7.33 7.51 12.31
CA SER A 32 6.80 6.51 11.39
C SER A 32 5.35 6.14 11.75
N LYS A 33 5.01 6.00 13.03
CA LYS A 33 3.63 5.72 13.48
C LYS A 33 2.68 6.85 13.13
N LEU A 34 3.06 8.10 13.42
CA LEU A 34 2.26 9.28 13.09
C LEU A 34 2.08 9.41 11.58
N TRP A 35 3.15 9.23 10.81
CA TRP A 35 3.12 9.32 9.36
C TRP A 35 2.25 8.24 8.72
N ARG A 36 2.32 7.01 9.25
CA ARG A 36 1.43 5.92 8.84
C ARG A 36 -0.03 6.26 9.12
N SER A 37 -0.38 6.75 10.29
CA SER A 37 -1.76 7.10 10.64
C SER A 37 -2.35 8.23 9.78
N LEU A 38 -1.48 9.12 9.28
CA LEU A 38 -1.89 10.23 8.43
C LEU A 38 -1.97 9.86 6.93
N LEU A 39 -1.10 8.96 6.45
CA LEU A 39 -0.97 8.65 5.02
C LEU A 39 -1.62 7.33 4.63
N VAL A 40 -1.60 6.32 5.50
CA VAL A 40 -2.17 5.02 5.20
C VAL A 40 -3.68 5.09 5.40
N ILE A 41 -4.40 5.10 4.30
CA ILE A 41 -5.83 4.83 4.30
C ILE A 41 -5.99 3.39 3.83
N GLU A 42 -6.57 2.57 4.67
CA GLU A 42 -7.12 1.28 4.29
C GLU A 42 -8.64 1.40 4.37
N SER A 43 -9.28 1.19 3.25
CA SER A 43 -10.73 1.06 3.16
C SER A 43 -11.01 -0.25 2.43
N PRO A 44 -10.78 -1.41 3.09
CA PRO A 44 -10.92 -2.70 2.46
C PRO A 44 -12.42 -2.98 2.19
N ILE A 45 -12.69 -3.40 0.97
CA ILE A 45 -13.97 -4.01 0.60
C ILE A 45 -13.76 -5.52 0.72
N SER A 46 -14.51 -6.17 1.58
CA SER A 46 -14.40 -7.62 1.84
C SER A 46 -14.81 -8.48 0.64
N GLN A 47 -15.65 -7.94 -0.23
CA GLN A 47 -16.05 -8.55 -1.51
C GLN A 47 -16.13 -7.45 -2.56
N ALA A 48 -15.29 -7.52 -3.56
CA ALA A 48 -15.26 -6.65 -4.72
C ALA A 48 -15.60 -7.46 -6.00
N ASP A 49 -16.02 -6.75 -7.04
CA ASP A 49 -16.21 -7.36 -8.35
C ASP A 49 -14.88 -7.48 -9.10
N ALA A 50 -13.95 -6.55 -8.79
CA ALA A 50 -12.63 -6.51 -9.38
C ALA A 50 -11.56 -5.97 -8.42
N ILE A 51 -10.32 -6.45 -8.59
CA ILE A 51 -9.11 -5.89 -8.04
C ILE A 51 -8.45 -5.04 -9.13
N LEU A 52 -8.01 -3.82 -8.79
CA LEU A 52 -7.34 -2.94 -9.73
C LEU A 52 -5.94 -2.61 -9.21
N VAL A 53 -4.92 -3.07 -9.93
CA VAL A 53 -3.51 -2.88 -9.62
C VAL A 53 -3.00 -1.63 -10.34
N LEU A 54 -2.57 -0.63 -9.59
CA LEU A 54 -1.97 0.58 -10.16
C LEU A 54 -0.49 0.35 -10.48
N GLY A 55 -0.06 0.76 -11.67
CA GLY A 55 1.34 0.73 -12.09
C GLY A 55 2.27 1.59 -11.23
N GLY A 56 3.58 1.40 -11.41
CA GLY A 56 4.65 2.14 -10.72
C GLY A 56 5.29 1.40 -9.55
N GLU A 57 4.93 0.15 -9.27
CA GLU A 57 5.62 -0.76 -8.35
C GLU A 57 5.31 -2.22 -8.73
N SER A 58 6.25 -2.85 -9.40
CA SER A 58 6.03 -4.13 -10.07
C SER A 58 6.22 -5.38 -9.20
N GLN A 59 6.55 -5.24 -7.92
CA GLN A 59 6.78 -6.40 -7.03
C GLN A 59 5.66 -6.59 -6.01
N ALA A 60 5.43 -5.61 -5.16
CA ALA A 60 4.54 -5.77 -4.03
C ALA A 60 3.05 -5.73 -4.40
N ARG A 61 2.67 -4.83 -5.31
CA ARG A 61 1.25 -4.66 -5.69
C ARG A 61 0.66 -5.90 -6.35
N PRO A 62 1.29 -6.49 -7.40
CA PRO A 62 0.72 -7.67 -8.04
C PRO A 62 0.73 -8.91 -7.12
N VAL A 63 1.71 -9.04 -6.22
CA VAL A 63 1.72 -10.12 -5.22
C VAL A 63 0.55 -9.99 -4.25
N THR A 64 0.30 -8.77 -3.76
CA THR A 64 -0.86 -8.48 -2.90
C THR A 64 -2.17 -8.76 -3.64
N ALA A 65 -2.29 -8.33 -4.90
CA ALA A 65 -3.48 -8.58 -5.71
C ALA A 65 -3.72 -10.07 -5.97
N ALA A 66 -2.67 -10.84 -6.23
CA ALA A 66 -2.77 -12.29 -6.38
C ALA A 66 -3.21 -12.99 -5.10
N SER A 67 -2.76 -12.53 -3.92
CA SER A 67 -3.25 -13.05 -2.63
C SER A 67 -4.74 -12.80 -2.46
N LEU A 68 -5.18 -11.55 -2.67
CA LEU A 68 -6.60 -11.18 -2.60
C LEU A 68 -7.48 -11.95 -3.59
N TYR A 69 -6.96 -12.22 -4.79
CA TYR A 69 -7.66 -13.05 -5.77
C TYR A 69 -7.85 -14.49 -5.26
N ARG A 70 -6.80 -15.10 -4.70
CA ARG A 70 -6.86 -16.46 -4.12
C ARG A 70 -7.77 -16.53 -2.89
N GLU A 71 -7.84 -15.47 -2.12
CA GLU A 71 -8.75 -15.31 -0.98
C GLU A 71 -10.22 -15.13 -1.41
N GLY A 72 -10.48 -15.03 -2.73
CA GLY A 72 -11.82 -14.88 -3.27
C GLY A 72 -12.43 -13.50 -3.12
N VAL A 73 -11.61 -12.47 -2.84
CA VAL A 73 -12.07 -11.07 -2.70
C VAL A 73 -12.70 -10.55 -3.98
N ALA A 74 -12.15 -10.95 -5.15
CA ALA A 74 -12.72 -10.64 -6.46
C ALA A 74 -12.33 -11.69 -7.51
N SER A 75 -13.10 -11.75 -8.59
CA SER A 75 -12.90 -12.72 -9.69
C SER A 75 -12.23 -12.14 -10.94
N LYS A 76 -11.94 -10.83 -10.96
CA LYS A 76 -11.33 -10.11 -12.08
C LYS A 76 -10.18 -9.26 -11.56
N VAL A 77 -9.11 -9.14 -12.34
CA VAL A 77 -7.96 -8.29 -12.01
C VAL A 77 -7.67 -7.35 -13.17
N PHE A 78 -7.55 -6.06 -12.88
CA PHE A 78 -7.17 -5.03 -13.84
C PHE A 78 -5.78 -4.52 -13.50
N ILE A 79 -4.90 -4.41 -14.48
CA ILE A 79 -3.61 -3.73 -14.38
C ILE A 79 -3.75 -2.42 -15.14
N ILE A 80 -3.52 -1.29 -14.48
CA ILE A 80 -3.66 0.03 -15.07
C ILE A 80 -2.36 0.79 -14.92
N GLY A 81 -1.82 1.24 -16.04
CA GLY A 81 -0.60 2.05 -16.09
C GLY A 81 0.45 1.53 -17.04
N THR A 82 1.21 2.47 -17.61
CA THR A 82 2.31 2.20 -18.53
C THR A 82 3.59 1.77 -17.79
N GLY A 83 4.46 1.03 -18.48
CA GLY A 83 5.86 0.77 -18.11
C GLY A 83 6.11 -0.56 -17.43
N ASP A 84 5.32 -0.95 -16.44
CA ASP A 84 5.53 -2.16 -15.65
C ASP A 84 4.41 -3.22 -15.76
N HIS A 85 3.45 -2.99 -16.65
CA HIS A 85 2.27 -3.84 -16.81
C HIS A 85 2.62 -5.31 -17.13
N GLU A 86 3.65 -5.57 -17.92
CA GLU A 86 4.05 -6.94 -18.26
C GLU A 86 4.72 -7.66 -17.08
N THR A 87 5.47 -6.94 -16.25
CA THR A 87 6.03 -7.48 -15.01
C THR A 87 4.93 -7.77 -14.00
N ASN A 88 3.96 -6.88 -13.85
CA ASN A 88 2.78 -7.06 -13.01
C ASN A 88 1.95 -8.27 -13.49
N ARG A 89 1.73 -8.40 -14.80
CA ARG A 89 1.04 -9.55 -15.39
C ARG A 89 1.74 -10.87 -15.04
N ARG A 90 3.05 -10.97 -15.27
CA ARG A 90 3.82 -12.17 -14.92
C ARG A 90 3.75 -12.52 -13.44
N ALA A 91 3.80 -11.53 -12.57
CA ALA A 91 3.67 -11.74 -11.13
C ALA A 91 2.26 -12.24 -10.74
N LEU A 92 1.20 -11.72 -11.35
CA LEU A 92 -0.17 -12.20 -11.15
C LEU A 92 -0.34 -13.65 -11.61
N LEU A 93 0.17 -14.00 -12.80
CA LEU A 93 0.14 -15.37 -13.33
C LEU A 93 0.88 -16.33 -12.40
N SER A 94 2.09 -15.97 -11.98
CA SER A 94 2.88 -16.75 -11.02
C SER A 94 2.18 -16.88 -9.66
N GLY A 95 1.36 -15.90 -9.28
CA GLY A 95 0.53 -15.90 -8.08
C GLY A 95 -0.78 -16.67 -8.21
N GLY A 96 -1.03 -17.32 -9.37
CA GLY A 96 -2.20 -18.19 -9.59
C GLY A 96 -3.43 -17.47 -10.15
N VAL A 97 -3.31 -16.23 -10.63
CA VAL A 97 -4.41 -15.55 -11.35
C VAL A 97 -4.44 -16.04 -12.80
N PRO A 98 -5.53 -16.60 -13.30
CA PRO A 98 -5.64 -17.05 -14.69
C PRO A 98 -5.57 -15.86 -15.68
N GLU A 99 -5.00 -16.10 -16.85
CA GLU A 99 -4.82 -15.09 -17.90
C GLU A 99 -6.14 -14.44 -18.34
N ASP A 100 -7.18 -15.23 -18.48
CA ASP A 100 -8.53 -14.79 -18.87
C ASP A 100 -9.21 -13.90 -17.82
N ARG A 101 -8.63 -13.78 -16.65
CA ARG A 101 -9.09 -12.93 -15.54
C ARG A 101 -8.33 -11.62 -15.44
N ILE A 102 -7.29 -11.42 -16.26
CA ILE A 102 -6.43 -10.23 -16.25
C ILE A 102 -6.77 -9.34 -17.43
N THR A 103 -7.14 -8.11 -17.15
CA THR A 103 -7.31 -7.04 -18.16
C THR A 103 -6.23 -6.00 -17.97
N ILE A 104 -5.60 -5.55 -19.06
CA ILE A 104 -4.45 -4.63 -19.00
C ILE A 104 -4.76 -3.36 -19.77
N GLU A 105 -4.58 -2.21 -19.11
CA GLU A 105 -4.51 -0.89 -19.71
C GLU A 105 -3.03 -0.45 -19.73
N ARG A 106 -2.53 0.06 -20.85
CA ARG A 106 -1.08 0.24 -21.10
C ARG A 106 -0.66 1.67 -21.39
N GLU A 107 -1.59 2.61 -21.48
CA GLU A 107 -1.31 3.95 -22.02
C GLU A 107 -1.24 5.02 -20.92
N SER A 108 -1.94 4.82 -19.82
CA SER A 108 -2.02 5.82 -18.75
C SER A 108 -0.69 6.06 -18.05
N LYS A 109 -0.34 7.34 -17.88
CA LYS A 109 0.97 7.80 -17.33
C LYS A 109 0.83 8.57 -16.02
N SER A 110 -0.39 8.80 -15.56
CA SER A 110 -0.69 9.54 -14.34
C SER A 110 -1.86 8.90 -13.59
N THR A 111 -2.01 9.21 -12.29
CA THR A 111 -3.15 8.72 -11.50
C THR A 111 -4.49 9.18 -12.09
N LEU A 112 -4.52 10.35 -12.67
CA LEU A 112 -5.70 10.89 -13.35
C LEU A 112 -6.06 10.06 -14.58
N GLU A 113 -5.10 9.87 -15.48
CA GLU A 113 -5.25 9.02 -16.67
C GLU A 113 -5.57 7.58 -16.30
N ASN A 114 -4.97 7.03 -15.21
CA ASN A 114 -5.33 5.72 -14.71
C ASN A 114 -6.84 5.60 -14.45
N ALA A 115 -7.45 6.61 -13.83
CA ALA A 115 -8.89 6.59 -13.58
C ALA A 115 -9.69 6.77 -14.87
N GLU A 116 -9.28 7.67 -15.76
CA GLU A 116 -9.96 7.96 -17.02
C GLU A 116 -9.93 6.74 -17.97
N PHE A 117 -8.81 6.06 -18.09
CA PHE A 117 -8.67 4.90 -18.98
C PHE A 117 -9.20 3.60 -18.36
N ALA A 118 -9.20 3.50 -17.02
CA ALA A 118 -9.86 2.39 -16.32
C ALA A 118 -11.38 2.44 -16.49
N LYS A 119 -11.98 3.62 -16.54
CA LYS A 119 -13.43 3.80 -16.56
C LYS A 119 -14.14 2.95 -17.63
N PRO A 120 -13.82 3.06 -18.93
CA PRO A 120 -14.51 2.28 -19.96
C PRO A 120 -14.30 0.78 -19.79
N LEU A 121 -13.13 0.33 -19.27
CA LEU A 121 -12.85 -1.08 -19.03
C LEU A 121 -13.71 -1.63 -17.88
N LEU A 122 -13.84 -0.86 -16.80
CA LEU A 122 -14.64 -1.24 -15.64
C LEU A 122 -16.14 -1.25 -15.98
N GLU A 123 -16.61 -0.26 -16.73
CA GLU A 123 -18.00 -0.17 -17.21
C GLU A 123 -18.34 -1.34 -18.15
N ALA A 124 -17.48 -1.66 -19.12
CA ALA A 124 -17.65 -2.79 -20.03
C ALA A 124 -17.66 -4.14 -19.30
N ALA A 125 -16.88 -4.25 -18.21
CA ALA A 125 -16.87 -5.46 -17.37
C ALA A 125 -18.06 -5.53 -16.40
N GLY A 126 -18.91 -4.52 -16.32
CA GLY A 126 -20.10 -4.47 -15.47
C GLY A 126 -19.79 -4.45 -13.97
N VAL A 127 -18.59 -4.00 -13.56
CA VAL A 127 -18.18 -3.98 -12.17
C VAL A 127 -18.74 -2.77 -11.46
N ARG A 128 -19.08 -2.91 -10.19
CA ARG A 128 -19.64 -1.85 -9.33
C ARG A 128 -18.81 -1.61 -8.07
N ARG A 129 -18.04 -2.59 -7.64
CA ARG A 129 -17.16 -2.50 -6.46
C ARG A 129 -15.76 -2.90 -6.86
N VAL A 130 -14.81 -2.01 -6.66
CA VAL A 130 -13.41 -2.18 -7.07
C VAL A 130 -12.49 -1.95 -5.88
N LEU A 131 -11.59 -2.91 -5.63
CA LEU A 131 -10.54 -2.78 -4.65
C LEU A 131 -9.24 -2.33 -5.33
N LEU A 132 -8.82 -1.11 -5.05
CA LEU A 132 -7.54 -0.56 -5.53
C LEU A 132 -6.38 -1.17 -4.74
N VAL A 133 -5.35 -1.64 -5.42
CA VAL A 133 -4.09 -2.09 -4.83
C VAL A 133 -2.99 -1.13 -5.24
N THR A 134 -2.40 -0.45 -4.26
CA THR A 134 -1.37 0.56 -4.48
C THR A 134 -0.44 0.70 -3.27
N SER A 135 0.62 1.49 -3.37
CA SER A 135 1.51 1.76 -2.23
C SER A 135 0.87 2.72 -1.24
N SER A 136 1.24 2.62 0.03
CA SER A 136 0.65 3.39 1.13
C SER A 136 0.63 4.91 0.89
N PHE A 137 1.73 5.47 0.36
CA PHE A 137 1.86 6.89 0.06
C PHE A 137 1.01 7.36 -1.15
N HIS A 138 0.51 6.44 -1.96
CA HIS A 138 -0.38 6.71 -3.09
C HIS A 138 -1.86 6.47 -2.77
N ALA A 139 -2.19 5.70 -1.75
CA ALA A 139 -3.52 5.19 -1.47
C ALA A 139 -4.58 6.31 -1.39
N ARG A 140 -4.33 7.35 -0.60
CA ARG A 140 -5.26 8.48 -0.44
C ARG A 140 -5.54 9.20 -1.76
N ARG A 141 -4.48 9.50 -2.52
CA ARG A 141 -4.60 10.19 -3.81
C ARG A 141 -5.33 9.32 -4.84
N ALA A 142 -4.96 8.05 -4.94
CA ALA A 142 -5.60 7.13 -5.86
C ALA A 142 -7.09 7.00 -5.56
N LEU A 143 -7.46 6.68 -4.31
CA LEU A 143 -8.85 6.53 -3.89
C LEU A 143 -9.68 7.78 -4.23
N ALA A 144 -9.21 8.96 -3.82
CA ALA A 144 -9.91 10.23 -4.09
C ALA A 144 -10.08 10.49 -5.59
N THR A 145 -9.04 10.21 -6.40
CA THR A 145 -9.09 10.42 -7.86
C THR A 145 -10.10 9.48 -8.51
N PHE A 146 -10.08 8.20 -8.17
CA PHE A 146 -11.00 7.22 -8.75
C PHE A 146 -12.45 7.49 -8.35
N GLN A 147 -12.72 7.79 -7.07
CA GLN A 147 -14.06 8.16 -6.60
C GLN A 147 -14.60 9.42 -7.30
N GLN A 148 -13.75 10.42 -7.51
CA GLN A 148 -14.15 11.65 -8.19
C GLN A 148 -14.42 11.44 -9.68
N ARG A 149 -13.61 10.60 -10.37
CA ARG A 149 -13.69 10.42 -11.83
C ARG A 149 -14.70 9.36 -12.25
N ILE A 150 -15.00 8.41 -11.37
CA ILE A 150 -15.92 7.30 -11.66
C ILE A 150 -16.96 7.18 -10.53
N PRO A 151 -17.87 8.16 -10.38
CA PRO A 151 -18.79 8.22 -9.24
C PRO A 151 -19.82 7.07 -9.21
N GLY A 152 -19.97 6.31 -10.30
CA GLY A 152 -20.88 5.15 -10.37
C GLY A 152 -20.33 3.85 -9.84
N ILE A 153 -19.07 3.83 -9.41
CA ILE A 153 -18.38 2.66 -8.87
C ILE A 153 -17.93 2.93 -7.44
N GLU A 154 -18.15 1.97 -6.55
CA GLU A 154 -17.66 1.98 -5.19
C GLU A 154 -16.18 1.55 -5.19
N PHE A 155 -15.30 2.40 -4.68
CA PHE A 155 -13.88 2.13 -4.56
C PHE A 155 -13.46 1.96 -3.12
N GLY A 156 -12.81 0.83 -2.82
CA GLY A 156 -11.97 0.64 -1.65
C GLY A 156 -10.50 0.69 -2.03
N VAL A 157 -9.64 0.75 -1.03
CA VAL A 157 -8.19 0.72 -1.23
C VAL A 157 -7.52 -0.17 -0.19
N THR A 158 -6.59 -0.97 -0.64
CA THR A 158 -5.62 -1.69 0.19
C THR A 158 -4.22 -1.36 -0.26
N THR A 159 -3.29 -1.37 0.69
CA THR A 159 -1.90 -1.03 0.39
C THR A 159 -1.07 -2.30 0.20
N SER A 160 -0.16 -2.26 -0.78
CA SER A 160 0.84 -3.31 -0.93
C SER A 160 1.69 -3.39 0.34
N ARG A 161 1.85 -4.59 0.90
CA ARG A 161 2.51 -4.82 2.19
C ARG A 161 4.04 -4.76 2.13
N ILE A 162 4.61 -4.66 0.93
CA ILE A 162 6.05 -4.59 0.72
C ILE A 162 6.39 -3.22 0.15
N GLY A 163 6.60 -2.25 1.03
CA GLY A 163 7.19 -0.96 0.68
C GLY A 163 8.52 -0.80 1.40
N TRP A 164 9.43 0.02 0.88
CA TRP A 164 10.70 0.34 1.56
C TRP A 164 10.49 0.91 2.99
N TRP A 165 9.30 1.40 3.30
CA TRP A 165 8.89 1.83 4.64
C TRP A 165 8.68 0.65 5.61
N ASP A 166 8.44 -0.55 5.09
CA ASP A 166 8.29 -1.76 5.90
C ASP A 166 9.66 -2.38 6.23
N THR A 167 10.74 -1.88 5.60
CA THR A 167 12.13 -2.29 5.85
C THR A 167 12.80 -1.53 7.00
N LEU A 168 12.08 -0.68 7.71
CA LEU A 168 12.62 0.00 8.89
C LEU A 168 12.94 -1.01 10.00
N PRO A 169 14.07 -0.81 10.76
CA PRO A 169 14.57 -1.77 11.75
C PRO A 169 13.50 -2.17 12.76
N GLY A 170 13.24 -3.47 12.89
CA GLY A 170 12.29 -4.05 13.85
C GLY A 170 11.18 -4.91 13.27
N ARG A 171 11.11 -5.10 11.96
CA ARG A 171 10.21 -6.06 11.30
C ARG A 171 10.97 -6.93 10.32
N ASN A 172 11.08 -8.22 10.63
CA ASN A 172 11.60 -9.22 9.70
C ASN A 172 10.54 -9.50 8.63
N GLN A 173 10.78 -9.05 7.41
CA GLN A 173 9.94 -9.34 6.23
C GLN A 173 9.74 -10.84 5.99
N GLU A 174 10.77 -11.64 6.30
CA GLU A 174 10.72 -13.10 6.16
C GLU A 174 9.71 -13.75 7.11
N ASP A 175 9.50 -13.19 8.29
CA ASP A 175 8.57 -13.75 9.30
C ASP A 175 7.10 -13.43 8.97
N GLU A 176 6.80 -12.31 8.31
CA GLU A 176 5.43 -12.00 7.87
C GLU A 176 5.06 -12.77 6.60
N TRP A 177 6.01 -12.94 5.69
CA TRP A 177 5.84 -13.78 4.52
C TRP A 177 5.67 -15.26 4.92
N ALA A 178 6.51 -15.77 5.82
CA ALA A 178 6.42 -17.14 6.33
C ALA A 178 5.10 -17.39 7.07
N ARG A 179 4.58 -16.42 7.83
CA ARG A 179 3.27 -16.51 8.50
C ARG A 179 2.12 -16.48 7.51
N CYS A 180 2.17 -15.66 6.47
CA CYS A 180 1.15 -15.62 5.43
C CYS A 180 1.09 -16.94 4.64
N VAL A 181 2.25 -17.57 4.37
CA VAL A 181 2.35 -18.87 3.70
C VAL A 181 1.96 -20.01 4.63
N ALA A 182 2.25 -19.93 5.94
CA ALA A 182 1.93 -20.97 6.91
C ALA A 182 0.42 -21.05 7.24
N THR A 183 -0.30 -19.92 7.27
CA THR A 183 -1.75 -19.88 7.49
C THR A 183 -2.54 -20.48 6.34
N THR A 184 -2.00 -20.46 5.11
CA THR A 184 -2.65 -21.09 3.95
C THR A 184 -2.47 -22.62 3.90
N LYS A 185 -1.65 -23.21 4.78
CA LYS A 185 -1.37 -24.65 4.80
C LYS A 185 -2.18 -25.45 5.83
N THR A 186 -2.93 -24.79 6.68
CA THR A 186 -3.70 -25.42 7.77
C THR A 186 -5.19 -25.59 7.46
N ASP A 187 -5.69 -25.08 6.32
CA ASP A 187 -7.10 -25.16 5.91
C ASP A 187 -7.34 -26.03 4.66
N SER A 188 -6.52 -27.08 4.48
CA SER A 188 -6.70 -28.09 3.44
C SER A 188 -6.74 -29.50 4.00
#